data_20501693bc3dd94a725cdcf0274b3b1c
#
_entry.id   20501693bc3dd94a725cdcf0274b3b1c
#
_cell.length_a   1.000
_cell.length_b   1.000
_cell.length_c   1.000
_cell.angle_alpha   90.00
_cell.angle_beta   90.00
_cell.angle_gamma   90.00
#
_symmetry.space_group_name_H-M   'P 1'
#
loop_
_entity.id
_entity.type
_entity.pdbx_description
1 polymer ?
#
loop_
_entity_poly.entity_id
_entity_poly.type
_entity_poly.pdbx_seq_one_letter_code
_entity_poly.pdbx_strand_id
1 'polypeptide(L)'
;MNTHMDTVPPFIGPVNDGRVIRGRGSNDAKGQIAAMVFAARRIADENPELAKSIGLLLVVSEEVDHVGMVEANNLGLMPEYLMVGEPTELKFGRLQKGAVKVVLKVHGKAAHSGYPHLGESAIDKLLDILQEIRSHKWPADESLGKTTVNIGFISGGQALNALAENASASMFFRVTTSTADILNQLNEIVAGRAEIDQSYGKNEPVRLTEPPPPYESSVVAFNTDLPYFIARNKLKGAYLFGAGSITTAHSADEHILIEDLRKAVEIHVDICKHTLLGTAR
;
A
#
# COMPACT_ATOMS: atom_id res chain seq x y z
N MET A 1 -13.15 1.66 12.21
CA MET A 1 -11.68 1.66 12.06
C MET A 1 -11.31 0.42 11.27
N ASN A 2 -10.33 0.52 10.38
CA ASN A 2 -9.89 -0.58 9.50
C ASN A 2 -8.36 -0.68 9.51
N THR A 3 -7.83 -1.88 9.46
CA THR A 3 -6.42 -2.20 9.18
C THR A 3 -6.31 -3.67 8.77
N HIS A 4 -5.13 -4.13 8.38
CA HIS A 4 -4.91 -5.49 7.90
C HIS A 4 -4.21 -6.39 8.91
N MET A 5 -4.34 -7.72 8.72
CA MET A 5 -3.78 -8.75 9.59
C MET A 5 -2.58 -9.47 8.97
N ASP A 6 -2.46 -9.45 7.66
CA ASP A 6 -1.34 -10.06 6.92
C ASP A 6 -0.06 -9.25 7.03
N THR A 7 1.02 -9.81 6.57
CA THR A 7 2.36 -9.20 6.56
C THR A 7 3.16 -9.72 5.38
N VAL A 8 4.12 -8.94 4.90
CA VAL A 8 5.10 -9.45 3.94
C VAL A 8 6.00 -10.53 4.54
N PRO A 9 6.52 -11.48 3.75
CA PRO A 9 7.55 -12.42 4.19
C PRO A 9 8.91 -11.69 4.35
N PRO A 10 9.90 -12.30 5.05
CA PRO A 10 9.81 -13.53 5.84
C PRO A 10 9.18 -13.29 7.21
N PHE A 11 8.74 -14.37 7.87
CA PHE A 11 8.37 -14.31 9.29
C PHE A 11 9.60 -13.95 10.14
N ILE A 12 9.42 -12.96 11.04
CA ILE A 12 10.40 -12.56 12.05
C ILE A 12 9.68 -12.62 13.39
N GLY A 13 10.15 -13.49 14.27
CA GLY A 13 9.51 -13.72 15.57
C GLY A 13 9.49 -12.46 16.45
N PRO A 14 8.43 -12.26 17.25
CA PRO A 14 8.30 -11.06 18.07
C PRO A 14 9.24 -11.09 19.28
N VAL A 15 9.86 -9.96 19.57
CA VAL A 15 10.66 -9.70 20.78
C VAL A 15 10.17 -8.41 21.41
N ASN A 16 9.90 -8.45 22.72
CA ASN A 16 9.50 -7.29 23.51
C ASN A 16 10.52 -7.04 24.63
N ASP A 17 11.19 -5.90 24.60
CA ASP A 17 12.17 -5.51 25.62
C ASP A 17 11.61 -4.51 26.67
N GLY A 18 10.30 -4.27 26.65
CA GLY A 18 9.59 -3.34 27.54
C GLY A 18 9.52 -1.90 27.01
N ARG A 19 10.28 -1.57 25.95
CA ARG A 19 10.27 -0.25 25.29
C ARG A 19 9.90 -0.37 23.80
N VAL A 20 10.39 -1.43 23.18
CA VAL A 20 10.25 -1.69 21.75
C VAL A 20 9.71 -3.10 21.54
N ILE A 21 8.76 -3.24 20.64
CA ILE A 21 8.32 -4.53 20.11
C ILE A 21 8.92 -4.67 18.72
N ARG A 22 9.77 -5.69 18.51
CA ARG A 22 10.39 -6.02 17.22
C ARG A 22 9.71 -7.25 16.65
N GLY A 23 9.72 -7.37 15.32
CA GLY A 23 9.21 -8.54 14.62
C GLY A 23 8.31 -8.17 13.47
N ARG A 24 8.15 -9.08 12.50
CA ARG A 24 7.32 -8.85 11.33
C ARG A 24 5.86 -8.62 11.75
N GLY A 25 5.26 -7.52 11.26
CA GLY A 25 3.91 -7.10 11.63
C GLY A 25 3.82 -6.31 12.94
N SER A 26 4.92 -6.15 13.70
CA SER A 26 4.87 -5.33 14.92
C SER A 26 4.50 -3.88 14.63
N ASN A 27 4.92 -3.38 13.48
CA ASN A 27 4.65 -2.05 12.96
C ASN A 27 3.53 -2.07 11.91
N ASP A 28 3.64 -2.98 10.94
CA ASP A 28 2.81 -3.08 9.75
C ASP A 28 2.12 -4.45 9.65
N ALA A 29 0.83 -4.60 10.15
CA ALA A 29 0.07 -3.57 10.85
C ALA A 29 -0.54 -4.10 12.17
N LYS A 30 0.02 -5.17 12.80
CA LYS A 30 -0.54 -5.73 14.05
C LYS A 30 -0.46 -4.76 15.24
N GLY A 31 0.53 -3.84 15.23
CA GLY A 31 0.59 -2.73 16.18
C GLY A 31 -0.63 -1.82 16.04
N GLN A 32 -1.08 -1.54 14.82
CA GLN A 32 -2.27 -0.74 14.55
C GLN A 32 -3.54 -1.45 15.04
N ILE A 33 -3.63 -2.78 14.81
CA ILE A 33 -4.73 -3.60 15.37
C ILE A 33 -4.79 -3.43 16.89
N ALA A 34 -3.66 -3.57 17.57
CA ALA A 34 -3.60 -3.43 19.01
C ALA A 34 -4.07 -2.04 19.45
N ALA A 35 -3.54 -0.96 18.85
CA ALA A 35 -3.93 0.41 19.19
C ALA A 35 -5.44 0.64 19.01
N MET A 36 -6.02 0.20 17.88
CA MET A 36 -7.45 0.33 17.59
C MET A 36 -8.33 -0.47 18.55
N VAL A 37 -7.94 -1.70 18.89
CA VAL A 37 -8.67 -2.55 19.83
C VAL A 37 -8.67 -1.91 21.22
N PHE A 38 -7.51 -1.42 21.69
CA PHE A 38 -7.43 -0.76 23.00
C PHE A 38 -8.21 0.56 23.01
N ALA A 39 -8.19 1.33 21.93
CA ALA A 39 -8.99 2.54 21.81
C ALA A 39 -10.50 2.24 21.86
N ALA A 40 -10.96 1.23 21.11
CA ALA A 40 -12.37 0.81 21.12
C ALA A 40 -12.81 0.32 22.51
N ARG A 41 -11.99 -0.47 23.20
CA ARG A 41 -12.26 -0.92 24.59
C ARG A 41 -12.36 0.25 25.55
N ARG A 42 -11.40 1.18 25.49
CA ARG A 42 -11.43 2.36 26.36
C ARG A 42 -12.69 3.22 26.12
N ILE A 43 -13.09 3.41 24.86
CA ILE A 43 -14.35 4.12 24.56
C ILE A 43 -15.55 3.35 25.11
N ALA A 44 -15.55 2.01 25.03
CA ALA A 44 -16.63 1.20 25.58
C ALA A 44 -16.73 1.32 27.10
N ASP A 45 -15.59 1.41 27.80
CA ASP A 45 -15.56 1.59 29.26
C ASP A 45 -15.98 3.01 29.67
N GLU A 46 -15.56 4.06 28.93
CA GLU A 46 -15.82 5.46 29.26
C GLU A 46 -17.19 5.95 28.76
N ASN A 47 -17.66 5.46 27.60
CA ASN A 47 -18.90 5.86 26.94
C ASN A 47 -19.52 4.70 26.15
N PRO A 48 -20.27 3.79 26.79
CA PRO A 48 -20.88 2.61 26.16
C PRO A 48 -21.82 2.96 24.99
N GLU A 49 -22.50 4.09 25.03
CA GLU A 49 -23.39 4.51 23.94
C GLU A 49 -22.61 4.91 22.69
N LEU A 50 -21.49 5.63 22.85
CA LEU A 50 -20.61 5.99 21.75
C LEU A 50 -19.97 4.74 21.12
N ALA A 51 -19.62 3.75 21.94
CA ALA A 51 -19.01 2.51 21.46
C ALA A 51 -19.91 1.74 20.47
N LYS A 52 -21.24 1.87 20.56
CA LYS A 52 -22.18 1.25 19.61
C LYS A 52 -22.02 1.78 18.18
N SER A 53 -21.42 2.96 18.02
CA SER A 53 -21.15 3.59 16.72
C SER A 53 -19.76 3.24 16.16
N ILE A 54 -18.99 2.37 16.84
CA ILE A 54 -17.61 2.03 16.46
C ILE A 54 -17.55 0.58 16.01
N GLY A 55 -17.09 0.36 14.78
CA GLY A 55 -16.76 -0.97 14.24
C GLY A 55 -15.26 -1.12 13.98
N LEU A 56 -14.76 -2.34 14.15
CA LEU A 56 -13.43 -2.75 13.73
C LEU A 56 -13.56 -3.67 12.52
N LEU A 57 -12.94 -3.30 11.41
CA LEU A 57 -12.85 -4.10 10.19
C LEU A 57 -11.38 -4.50 10.00
N LEU A 58 -11.09 -5.77 10.23
CA LEU A 58 -9.76 -6.34 10.07
C LEU A 58 -9.77 -7.22 8.81
N VAL A 59 -8.94 -6.87 7.85
CA VAL A 59 -8.88 -7.52 6.55
C VAL A 59 -7.58 -8.28 6.33
N VAL A 60 -7.48 -8.99 5.22
CA VAL A 60 -6.30 -9.75 4.81
C VAL A 60 -5.89 -9.34 3.39
N SER A 61 -4.66 -9.68 3.00
CA SER A 61 -4.10 -9.45 1.65
C SER A 61 -3.97 -7.98 1.26
N GLU A 62 -3.82 -7.08 2.23
CA GLU A 62 -3.48 -5.68 1.96
C GLU A 62 -2.14 -5.60 1.21
N GLU A 63 -1.16 -6.37 1.69
CA GLU A 63 0.21 -6.43 1.18
C GLU A 63 0.34 -7.01 -0.24
N VAL A 64 -0.73 -7.62 -0.77
CA VAL A 64 -0.71 -8.33 -2.06
C VAL A 64 -1.67 -7.71 -3.06
N ASP A 65 -2.98 -7.88 -2.85
CA ASP A 65 -4.01 -7.58 -3.86
C ASP A 65 -5.29 -6.93 -3.29
N HIS A 66 -5.34 -6.67 -1.97
CA HIS A 66 -6.47 -6.06 -1.27
C HIS A 66 -7.78 -6.87 -1.33
N VAL A 67 -7.70 -8.18 -1.64
CA VAL A 67 -8.90 -9.02 -1.77
C VAL A 67 -9.76 -9.00 -0.49
N GLY A 68 -9.13 -8.89 0.69
CA GLY A 68 -9.85 -8.80 1.96
C GLY A 68 -10.79 -7.59 2.04
N MET A 69 -10.34 -6.41 1.59
CA MET A 69 -11.21 -5.23 1.53
C MET A 69 -12.24 -5.34 0.41
N VAL A 70 -11.87 -5.91 -0.73
CA VAL A 70 -12.80 -6.16 -1.85
C VAL A 70 -13.94 -7.05 -1.39
N GLU A 71 -13.66 -8.17 -0.70
CA GLU A 71 -14.67 -9.08 -0.15
C GLU A 71 -15.46 -8.46 1.01
N ALA A 72 -14.85 -7.61 1.84
CA ALA A 72 -15.54 -6.90 2.92
C ALA A 72 -16.66 -5.99 2.42
N ASN A 73 -16.63 -5.55 1.16
CA ASN A 73 -17.73 -4.79 0.56
C ASN A 73 -19.05 -5.58 0.53
N ASN A 74 -19.00 -6.92 0.49
CA ASN A 74 -20.17 -7.80 0.53
C ASN A 74 -20.90 -7.75 1.89
N LEU A 75 -20.27 -7.21 2.94
CA LEU A 75 -20.91 -6.97 4.24
C LEU A 75 -21.90 -5.78 4.20
N GLY A 76 -21.89 -5.00 3.12
CA GLY A 76 -22.79 -3.85 2.97
C GLY A 76 -22.55 -2.72 3.99
N LEU A 77 -21.35 -2.60 4.51
CA LEU A 77 -21.00 -1.59 5.51
C LEU A 77 -21.12 -0.17 4.93
N MET A 78 -21.77 0.71 5.68
CA MET A 78 -21.99 2.11 5.29
C MET A 78 -21.58 3.05 6.44
N PRO A 79 -20.30 3.09 6.83
CA PRO A 79 -19.84 3.99 7.87
C PRO A 79 -19.89 5.45 7.40
N GLU A 80 -20.08 6.37 8.35
CA GLU A 80 -19.93 7.81 8.07
C GLU A 80 -18.47 8.22 7.98
N TYR A 81 -17.62 7.59 8.78
CA TYR A 81 -16.18 7.85 8.83
C TYR A 81 -15.40 6.54 8.75
N LEU A 82 -14.26 6.56 8.09
CA LEU A 82 -13.33 5.45 8.06
C LEU A 82 -11.95 5.93 8.52
N MET A 83 -11.38 5.23 9.49
CA MET A 83 -9.99 5.44 9.89
C MET A 83 -9.20 4.19 9.52
N VAL A 84 -8.21 4.37 8.64
CA VAL A 84 -7.28 3.31 8.20
C VAL A 84 -6.03 3.38 9.06
N GLY A 85 -5.62 2.24 9.60
CA GLY A 85 -4.47 2.10 10.49
C GLY A 85 -3.24 1.64 9.75
N GLU A 86 -2.27 2.55 9.59
CA GLU A 86 -0.98 2.32 8.98
C GLU A 86 0.12 3.08 9.75
N PRO A 87 1.40 2.67 9.67
CA PRO A 87 2.47 3.38 10.36
C PRO A 87 2.73 4.75 9.73
N THR A 88 2.31 5.81 10.44
CA THR A 88 2.38 7.20 9.94
C THR A 88 3.12 8.15 10.88
N GLU A 89 3.91 7.63 11.83
CA GLU A 89 4.69 8.43 12.79
C GLU A 89 3.82 9.33 13.67
N LEU A 90 2.60 8.85 14.04
CA LEU A 90 1.59 9.59 14.81
C LEU A 90 1.10 10.88 14.11
N LYS A 91 1.31 11.02 12.81
CA LYS A 91 0.74 12.09 11.97
C LYS A 91 -0.37 11.53 11.09
N PHE A 92 -1.31 12.37 10.73
CA PHE A 92 -2.37 11.96 9.80
C PHE A 92 -1.88 12.03 8.35
N GLY A 93 -2.16 10.99 7.56
CA GLY A 93 -1.98 11.08 6.11
C GLY A 93 -3.04 12.01 5.51
N ARG A 94 -2.64 13.09 4.81
CA ARG A 94 -3.57 13.98 4.09
C ARG A 94 -3.67 13.68 2.60
N LEU A 95 -2.64 13.03 2.06
CA LEU A 95 -2.56 12.55 0.68
C LEU A 95 -1.80 11.23 0.67
N GLN A 96 -2.28 10.24 -0.09
CA GLN A 96 -1.54 9.01 -0.39
C GLN A 96 -1.36 8.86 -1.89
N LYS A 97 -0.23 8.27 -2.31
CA LYS A 97 0.02 7.95 -3.71
C LYS A 97 -0.92 6.85 -4.18
N GLY A 98 -1.26 6.91 -5.46
CA GLY A 98 -1.93 5.82 -6.15
C GLY A 98 -0.98 4.66 -6.45
N ALA A 99 -1.53 3.62 -7.03
CA ALA A 99 -0.83 2.39 -7.37
C ALA A 99 -1.15 1.94 -8.80
N VAL A 100 -0.14 1.44 -9.51
CA VAL A 100 -0.31 0.65 -10.73
C VAL A 100 0.61 -0.55 -10.63
N LYS A 101 0.05 -1.75 -10.63
CA LYS A 101 0.77 -3.03 -10.64
C LYS A 101 0.62 -3.63 -12.04
N VAL A 102 1.73 -3.95 -12.70
CA VAL A 102 1.73 -4.54 -14.05
C VAL A 102 2.76 -5.64 -14.17
N VAL A 103 2.49 -6.59 -15.06
CA VAL A 103 3.48 -7.57 -15.51
C VAL A 103 3.72 -7.37 -16.99
N LEU A 104 4.97 -7.13 -17.37
CA LEU A 104 5.40 -7.18 -18.76
C LEU A 104 5.69 -8.63 -19.13
N LYS A 105 5.12 -9.11 -20.23
CA LYS A 105 5.39 -10.42 -20.82
C LYS A 105 6.00 -10.24 -22.20
N VAL A 106 7.21 -10.72 -22.38
CA VAL A 106 7.98 -10.58 -23.62
C VAL A 106 8.16 -11.93 -24.26
N HIS A 107 7.91 -12.01 -25.56
CA HIS A 107 8.12 -13.19 -26.39
C HIS A 107 9.29 -12.99 -27.33
N GLY A 108 10.11 -14.00 -27.45
CA GLY A 108 11.22 -14.10 -28.38
C GLY A 108 11.05 -15.30 -29.32
N LYS A 109 12.16 -15.72 -29.87
CA LYS A 109 12.26 -16.93 -30.69
C LYS A 109 13.47 -17.74 -30.22
N ALA A 110 13.23 -18.92 -29.67
CA ALA A 110 14.32 -19.80 -29.23
C ALA A 110 15.25 -20.19 -30.39
N ALA A 111 16.54 -20.19 -30.11
CA ALA A 111 17.56 -20.69 -31.02
C ALA A 111 18.81 -21.08 -30.21
N HIS A 112 19.73 -21.82 -30.84
CA HIS A 112 20.99 -22.15 -30.21
C HIS A 112 21.85 -20.89 -30.01
N SER A 113 22.37 -20.67 -28.81
CA SER A 113 23.05 -19.41 -28.43
C SER A 113 24.31 -19.12 -29.27
N GLY A 114 24.92 -20.13 -29.87
CA GLY A 114 26.02 -19.97 -30.84
C GLY A 114 25.60 -19.48 -32.23
N TYR A 115 24.30 -19.42 -32.51
CA TYR A 115 23.71 -18.94 -33.76
C TYR A 115 22.62 -17.92 -33.51
N PRO A 116 22.92 -16.77 -32.86
CA PRO A 116 21.92 -15.83 -32.39
C PRO A 116 21.09 -15.19 -33.51
N HIS A 117 21.61 -15.20 -34.76
CA HIS A 117 20.90 -14.68 -35.94
C HIS A 117 19.68 -15.53 -36.37
N LEU A 118 19.50 -16.73 -35.80
CA LEU A 118 18.35 -17.61 -36.09
C LEU A 118 17.18 -17.43 -35.13
N GLY A 119 17.35 -16.66 -34.06
CA GLY A 119 16.35 -16.42 -33.04
C GLY A 119 16.31 -14.98 -32.55
N GLU A 120 15.61 -14.78 -31.43
CA GLU A 120 15.49 -13.50 -30.77
C GLU A 120 15.29 -13.73 -29.25
N SER A 121 16.15 -13.15 -28.43
CA SER A 121 16.11 -13.33 -26.99
C SER A 121 15.03 -12.45 -26.35
N ALA A 122 14.03 -13.07 -25.68
CA ALA A 122 13.04 -12.37 -24.90
C ALA A 122 13.67 -11.63 -23.70
N ILE A 123 14.75 -12.17 -23.13
CA ILE A 123 15.48 -11.53 -22.03
C ILE A 123 16.11 -10.23 -22.51
N ASP A 124 16.80 -10.23 -23.66
CA ASP A 124 17.46 -9.03 -24.18
C ASP A 124 16.43 -7.93 -24.47
N LYS A 125 15.33 -8.28 -25.15
CA LYS A 125 14.21 -7.36 -25.36
C LYS A 125 13.66 -6.78 -24.04
N LEU A 126 13.46 -7.64 -23.03
CA LEU A 126 12.95 -7.20 -21.73
C LEU A 126 13.92 -6.22 -21.07
N LEU A 127 15.23 -6.51 -21.11
CA LEU A 127 16.25 -5.64 -20.53
C LEU A 127 16.27 -4.26 -21.19
N ASP A 128 16.13 -4.19 -22.51
CA ASP A 128 16.02 -2.93 -23.25
C ASP A 128 14.81 -2.12 -22.80
N ILE A 129 13.61 -2.75 -22.73
CA ILE A 129 12.39 -2.11 -22.25
C ILE A 129 12.55 -1.62 -20.82
N LEU A 130 13.10 -2.45 -19.93
CA LEU A 130 13.31 -2.08 -18.52
C LEU A 130 14.31 -0.93 -18.37
N GLN A 131 15.35 -0.85 -19.24
CA GLN A 131 16.28 0.27 -19.25
C GLN A 131 15.59 1.57 -19.65
N GLU A 132 14.72 1.55 -20.66
CA GLU A 132 13.91 2.71 -21.06
C GLU A 132 12.98 3.15 -19.93
N ILE A 133 12.25 2.22 -19.29
CA ILE A 133 11.38 2.49 -18.14
C ILE A 133 12.15 3.13 -16.98
N ARG A 134 13.33 2.63 -16.65
CA ARG A 134 14.18 3.15 -15.56
C ARG A 134 14.73 4.54 -15.85
N SER A 135 14.97 4.84 -17.11
CA SER A 135 15.51 6.14 -17.56
C SER A 135 14.43 7.18 -17.80
N HIS A 136 13.16 6.74 -17.88
CA HIS A 136 12.04 7.62 -18.15
C HIS A 136 11.78 8.59 -17.00
N LYS A 137 11.43 9.83 -17.34
CA LYS A 137 11.04 10.85 -16.37
C LYS A 137 9.53 10.78 -16.12
N TRP A 138 9.15 9.93 -15.18
CA TRP A 138 7.76 9.79 -14.78
C TRP A 138 7.19 11.10 -14.24
N PRO A 139 5.87 11.33 -14.39
CA PRO A 139 5.21 12.55 -13.90
C PRO A 139 5.41 12.76 -12.41
N ALA A 140 5.35 14.01 -12.01
CA ALA A 140 5.39 14.43 -10.61
C ALA A 140 4.23 15.37 -10.32
N ASP A 141 3.71 15.30 -9.10
CA ASP A 141 2.75 16.23 -8.53
C ASP A 141 3.46 17.14 -7.51
N GLU A 142 3.03 18.40 -7.40
CA GLU A 142 3.66 19.35 -6.50
C GLU A 142 3.57 18.93 -5.02
N SER A 143 2.46 18.31 -4.62
CA SER A 143 2.22 17.89 -3.23
C SER A 143 2.69 16.45 -2.97
N LEU A 144 2.50 15.52 -3.92
CA LEU A 144 2.84 14.10 -3.79
C LEU A 144 4.28 13.77 -4.23
N GLY A 145 4.96 14.72 -4.87
CA GLY A 145 6.31 14.53 -5.38
C GLY A 145 6.36 13.69 -6.64
N LYS A 146 7.42 12.88 -6.80
CA LYS A 146 7.64 12.08 -8.01
C LYS A 146 6.88 10.77 -7.99
N THR A 147 6.34 10.36 -9.14
CA THR A 147 5.99 8.96 -9.40
C THR A 147 7.27 8.12 -9.39
N THR A 148 7.22 6.97 -8.73
CA THR A 148 8.34 6.03 -8.67
C THR A 148 7.93 4.67 -9.19
N VAL A 149 8.89 3.90 -9.73
CA VAL A 149 8.69 2.53 -10.18
C VAL A 149 9.67 1.60 -9.47
N ASN A 150 9.15 0.49 -8.98
CA ASN A 150 9.94 -0.64 -8.48
C ASN A 150 9.77 -1.82 -9.44
N ILE A 151 10.88 -2.42 -9.89
CA ILE A 151 10.88 -3.69 -10.61
C ILE A 151 11.08 -4.77 -9.54
N GLY A 152 9.97 -5.41 -9.13
CA GLY A 152 9.96 -6.36 -8.01
C GLY A 152 10.45 -7.76 -8.38
N PHE A 153 10.12 -8.20 -9.60
CA PHE A 153 10.50 -9.53 -10.08
C PHE A 153 10.92 -9.49 -11.55
N ILE A 154 11.91 -10.30 -11.90
CA ILE A 154 12.33 -10.59 -13.28
C ILE A 154 12.46 -12.10 -13.41
N SER A 155 11.93 -12.68 -14.49
CA SER A 155 12.03 -14.10 -14.80
C SER A 155 12.18 -14.29 -16.30
N GLY A 156 12.83 -15.35 -16.73
CA GLY A 156 12.96 -15.69 -18.16
C GLY A 156 14.01 -16.73 -18.45
N GLY A 157 13.97 -17.21 -19.69
CA GLY A 157 14.92 -18.20 -20.19
C GLY A 157 14.55 -19.64 -19.84
N GLN A 158 15.15 -20.59 -20.57
CA GLN A 158 14.95 -22.03 -20.39
C GLN A 158 16.24 -22.83 -20.28
N ALA A 159 17.36 -22.32 -20.87
CA ALA A 159 18.68 -22.98 -20.82
C ALA A 159 19.78 -21.97 -21.15
N LEU A 160 21.00 -22.20 -20.60
CA LEU A 160 22.17 -21.33 -20.83
C LEU A 160 22.64 -21.27 -22.31
N ASN A 161 22.40 -22.34 -23.05
CA ASN A 161 22.83 -22.47 -24.45
C ASN A 161 21.66 -22.21 -25.46
N ALA A 162 20.57 -21.62 -25.01
CA ALA A 162 19.44 -21.26 -25.86
C ALA A 162 19.04 -19.78 -25.64
N LEU A 163 18.65 -19.10 -26.72
CA LEU A 163 18.01 -17.80 -26.64
C LEU A 163 16.66 -17.94 -25.90
N ALA A 164 16.38 -17.03 -25.00
CA ALA A 164 15.17 -17.07 -24.20
C ALA A 164 13.92 -16.87 -25.08
N GLU A 165 12.98 -17.82 -25.01
CA GLU A 165 11.69 -17.71 -25.71
C GLU A 165 10.71 -16.80 -24.99
N ASN A 166 10.76 -16.79 -23.65
CA ASN A 166 9.88 -15.98 -22.82
C ASN A 166 10.66 -15.28 -21.73
N ALA A 167 10.24 -14.06 -21.39
CA ALA A 167 10.71 -13.33 -20.23
C ALA A 167 9.59 -12.45 -19.67
N SER A 168 9.63 -12.16 -18.39
CA SER A 168 8.65 -11.30 -17.74
C SER A 168 9.26 -10.46 -16.63
N ALA A 169 8.63 -9.30 -16.35
CA ALA A 169 8.96 -8.47 -15.20
C ALA A 169 7.70 -7.95 -14.54
N SER A 170 7.62 -8.04 -13.21
CA SER A 170 6.55 -7.45 -12.42
C SER A 170 7.01 -6.12 -11.86
N MET A 171 6.19 -5.08 -12.05
CA MET A 171 6.51 -3.72 -11.65
C MET A 171 5.39 -3.09 -10.83
N PHE A 172 5.78 -2.22 -9.89
CA PHE A 172 4.89 -1.45 -9.08
C PHE A 172 5.20 0.04 -9.20
N PHE A 173 4.23 0.82 -9.68
CA PHE A 173 4.32 2.28 -9.74
C PHE A 173 3.60 2.89 -8.55
N ARG A 174 4.27 3.80 -7.83
CA ARG A 174 3.67 4.71 -6.85
C ARG A 174 3.27 5.98 -7.58
N VAL A 175 1.99 6.08 -7.93
CA VAL A 175 1.45 7.09 -8.84
C VAL A 175 1.15 8.39 -8.09
N THR A 176 1.51 9.53 -8.68
CA THR A 176 1.27 10.86 -8.09
C THR A 176 0.31 11.72 -8.91
N THR A 177 0.06 11.35 -10.15
CA THR A 177 -0.85 12.06 -11.06
C THR A 177 -2.08 11.17 -11.35
N SER A 178 -2.14 10.55 -12.51
CA SER A 178 -3.23 9.69 -12.95
C SER A 178 -2.70 8.32 -13.37
N THR A 179 -3.43 7.26 -13.01
CA THR A 179 -3.07 5.90 -13.43
C THR A 179 -3.17 5.75 -14.95
N ALA A 180 -4.11 6.44 -15.58
CA ALA A 180 -4.25 6.43 -17.03
C ALA A 180 -3.03 7.04 -17.73
N ASP A 181 -2.51 8.14 -17.21
CA ASP A 181 -1.32 8.81 -17.74
C ASP A 181 -0.07 7.90 -17.64
N ILE A 182 0.13 7.26 -16.48
CA ILE A 182 1.22 6.29 -16.30
C ILE A 182 1.12 5.13 -17.28
N LEU A 183 -0.07 4.57 -17.46
CA LEU A 183 -0.28 3.45 -18.39
C LEU A 183 -0.10 3.87 -19.85
N ASN A 184 -0.50 5.07 -20.23
CA ASN A 184 -0.27 5.59 -21.57
C ASN A 184 1.23 5.74 -21.86
N GLN A 185 1.98 6.37 -20.97
CA GLN A 185 3.43 6.52 -21.10
C GLN A 185 4.14 5.14 -21.12
N LEU A 186 3.67 4.19 -20.29
CA LEU A 186 4.20 2.82 -20.30
C LEU A 186 3.94 2.14 -21.65
N ASN A 187 2.73 2.28 -22.22
CA ASN A 187 2.41 1.75 -23.55
C ASN A 187 3.27 2.37 -24.64
N GLU A 188 3.54 3.67 -24.59
CA GLU A 188 4.44 4.37 -25.52
C GLU A 188 5.87 3.82 -25.44
N ILE A 189 6.41 3.62 -24.23
CA ILE A 189 7.74 3.04 -24.04
C ILE A 189 7.79 1.61 -24.56
N VAL A 190 6.79 0.78 -24.20
CA VAL A 190 6.74 -0.64 -24.60
C VAL A 190 6.58 -0.78 -26.12
N ALA A 191 5.81 0.12 -26.76
CA ALA A 191 5.65 0.20 -28.21
C ALA A 191 5.34 -1.15 -28.91
N GLY A 192 4.50 -1.98 -28.27
CA GLY A 192 4.11 -3.30 -28.76
C GLY A 192 5.17 -4.40 -28.62
N ARG A 193 6.34 -4.11 -28.01
CA ARG A 193 7.41 -5.10 -27.80
C ARG A 193 7.11 -6.12 -26.69
N ALA A 194 6.10 -5.83 -25.85
CA ALA A 194 5.65 -6.70 -24.77
C ALA A 194 4.13 -6.61 -24.59
N GLU A 195 3.53 -7.64 -24.03
CA GLU A 195 2.20 -7.59 -23.46
C GLU A 195 2.26 -6.93 -22.07
N ILE A 196 1.31 -6.02 -21.79
CA ILE A 196 1.17 -5.36 -20.48
C ILE A 196 -0.05 -5.96 -19.79
N ASP A 197 0.19 -6.86 -18.83
CA ASP A 197 -0.87 -7.43 -18.00
C ASP A 197 -1.15 -6.50 -16.81
N GLN A 198 -2.37 -5.99 -16.73
CA GLN A 198 -2.86 -5.05 -15.70
C GLN A 198 -3.80 -5.71 -14.69
N SER A 199 -3.86 -7.04 -14.64
CA SER A 199 -4.82 -7.80 -13.80
C SER A 199 -4.59 -7.62 -12.30
N TYR A 200 -3.44 -7.11 -11.88
CA TYR A 200 -3.04 -6.94 -10.48
C TYR A 200 -3.58 -5.66 -9.82
N GLY A 201 -4.41 -4.90 -10.52
CA GLY A 201 -5.13 -3.77 -9.98
C GLY A 201 -4.38 -2.43 -10.04
N LYS A 202 -5.18 -1.38 -9.92
CA LYS A 202 -4.71 0.02 -9.89
C LYS A 202 -5.67 0.88 -9.10
N ASN A 203 -5.17 1.97 -8.54
CA ASN A 203 -5.99 3.02 -7.92
C ASN A 203 -5.34 4.40 -8.06
N GLU A 204 -6.17 5.41 -8.16
CA GLU A 204 -5.73 6.81 -8.21
C GLU A 204 -5.15 7.26 -6.85
N PRO A 205 -4.33 8.33 -6.84
CA PRO A 205 -3.98 9.03 -5.60
C PRO A 205 -5.23 9.42 -4.81
N VAL A 206 -5.16 9.40 -3.48
CA VAL A 206 -6.30 9.70 -2.63
C VAL A 206 -6.01 10.90 -1.73
N ARG A 207 -6.94 11.86 -1.72
CA ARG A 207 -6.99 12.90 -0.70
C ARG A 207 -7.78 12.39 0.49
N LEU A 208 -7.21 12.56 1.68
CA LEU A 208 -7.78 12.17 2.96
C LEU A 208 -8.28 13.41 3.72
N THR A 209 -9.02 13.19 4.78
CA THR A 209 -9.54 14.25 5.64
C THR A 209 -8.43 14.79 6.53
N GLU A 210 -8.29 16.11 6.58
CA GLU A 210 -7.36 16.75 7.51
C GLU A 210 -7.82 16.51 8.96
N PRO A 211 -6.91 16.22 9.88
CA PRO A 211 -7.26 16.05 11.28
C PRO A 211 -7.64 17.39 11.92
N PRO A 212 -8.44 17.37 13.01
CA PRO A 212 -8.65 18.56 13.81
C PRO A 212 -7.33 18.98 14.52
N PRO A 213 -7.17 20.27 14.86
CA PRO A 213 -6.09 20.69 15.72
C PRO A 213 -6.12 19.95 17.07
N PRO A 214 -5.00 19.64 17.71
CA PRO A 214 -3.64 20.07 17.36
C PRO A 214 -2.86 19.07 16.49
N TYR A 215 -3.52 18.10 15.86
CA TYR A 215 -2.85 17.02 15.15
C TYR A 215 -2.25 17.49 13.83
N GLU A 216 -1.06 16.98 13.54
CA GLU A 216 -0.33 17.28 12.31
C GLU A 216 -0.73 16.30 11.19
N SER A 217 -0.59 16.75 9.95
CA SER A 217 -0.76 15.90 8.77
C SER A 217 0.49 15.88 7.89
N SER A 218 0.65 14.79 7.12
CA SER A 218 1.74 14.60 6.19
C SER A 218 1.27 13.92 4.91
N VAL A 219 2.12 13.93 3.89
CA VAL A 219 1.91 13.18 2.65
C VAL A 219 2.57 11.81 2.80
N VAL A 220 1.86 10.74 2.43
CA VAL A 220 2.41 9.40 2.46
C VAL A 220 2.67 8.86 1.04
N ALA A 221 3.75 8.11 0.90
CA ALA A 221 4.18 7.58 -0.38
C ALA A 221 3.66 6.16 -0.68
N PHE A 222 2.87 5.59 0.22
CA PHE A 222 2.31 4.24 0.11
C PHE A 222 0.82 4.25 -0.21
N ASN A 223 0.26 3.08 -0.48
CA ASN A 223 -1.15 2.81 -0.72
C ASN A 223 -1.76 2.11 0.50
N THR A 224 -3.08 2.02 0.56
CA THR A 224 -3.84 1.39 1.65
C THR A 224 -5.07 0.68 1.09
N ASP A 225 -5.87 0.05 1.95
CA ASP A 225 -7.14 -0.56 1.57
C ASP A 225 -8.26 0.44 1.21
N LEU A 226 -8.12 1.72 1.57
CA LEU A 226 -9.18 2.72 1.35
C LEU A 226 -9.66 2.82 -0.11
N PRO A 227 -8.80 2.80 -1.15
CA PRO A 227 -9.23 2.84 -2.55
C PRO A 227 -10.17 1.70 -2.94
N TYR A 228 -10.07 0.56 -2.29
CA TYR A 228 -10.83 -0.66 -2.58
C TYR A 228 -12.14 -0.75 -1.80
N PHE A 229 -12.39 0.16 -0.85
CA PHE A 229 -13.67 0.27 -0.17
C PHE A 229 -14.69 0.97 -1.08
N ILE A 230 -15.72 0.23 -1.54
CA ILE A 230 -16.69 0.71 -2.53
C ILE A 230 -17.49 1.94 -2.07
N ALA A 231 -17.80 2.02 -0.77
CA ALA A 231 -18.56 3.12 -0.19
C ALA A 231 -17.71 4.37 0.16
N ARG A 232 -16.40 4.40 -0.19
CA ARG A 232 -15.49 5.50 0.17
C ARG A 232 -15.99 6.89 -0.23
N ASN A 233 -16.66 7.00 -1.37
CA ASN A 233 -17.19 8.29 -1.86
C ASN A 233 -18.45 8.78 -1.08
N LYS A 234 -18.98 7.97 -0.17
CA LYS A 234 -20.10 8.31 0.70
C LYS A 234 -19.65 8.65 2.12
N LEU A 235 -18.37 8.50 2.42
CA LEU A 235 -17.82 8.87 3.72
C LEU A 235 -17.88 10.37 3.92
N LYS A 236 -18.23 10.80 5.13
CA LYS A 236 -18.10 12.19 5.59
C LYS A 236 -16.63 12.55 5.83
N GLY A 237 -15.81 11.55 6.19
CA GLY A 237 -14.38 11.70 6.35
C GLY A 237 -13.64 10.35 6.34
N ALA A 238 -12.44 10.36 5.75
CA ALA A 238 -11.51 9.25 5.76
C ALA A 238 -10.19 9.71 6.35
N TYR A 239 -9.71 9.03 7.38
CA TYR A 239 -8.45 9.31 8.05
C TYR A 239 -7.46 8.16 7.84
N LEU A 240 -6.20 8.48 7.75
CA LEU A 240 -5.09 7.53 7.73
C LEU A 240 -4.15 7.90 8.88
N PHE A 241 -3.98 6.98 9.83
CA PHE A 241 -3.23 7.28 11.04
C PHE A 241 -2.77 6.02 11.75
N GLY A 242 -1.56 6.06 12.34
CA GLY A 242 -1.10 5.05 13.27
C GLY A 242 0.26 5.31 13.88
N ALA A 243 0.63 4.43 14.79
CA ALA A 243 1.92 4.44 15.46
C ALA A 243 3.02 3.86 14.57
N GLY A 244 4.28 4.14 14.93
CA GLY A 244 5.47 3.63 14.27
C GLY A 244 5.75 4.29 12.92
N SER A 245 6.76 3.81 12.20
CA SER A 245 7.24 4.43 10.95
C SER A 245 7.19 3.45 9.79
N ILE A 246 6.64 3.91 8.66
CA ILE A 246 6.66 3.14 7.40
C ILE A 246 8.09 2.82 6.93
N THR A 247 9.08 3.60 7.37
CA THR A 247 10.48 3.38 6.96
C THR A 247 11.10 2.12 7.58
N THR A 248 10.51 1.57 8.64
CA THR A 248 10.93 0.31 9.26
C THR A 248 10.06 -0.87 8.81
N ALA A 249 8.87 -0.61 8.23
CA ALA A 249 8.04 -1.64 7.62
C ALA A 249 8.80 -2.38 6.50
N HIS A 250 8.50 -3.67 6.30
CA HIS A 250 9.11 -4.54 5.29
C HIS A 250 10.63 -4.78 5.47
N SER A 251 11.26 -4.19 6.50
CA SER A 251 12.68 -4.38 6.79
C SER A 251 12.93 -5.58 7.71
N ALA A 252 14.20 -6.00 7.81
CA ALA A 252 14.61 -7.03 8.77
C ALA A 252 14.59 -6.52 10.23
N ASP A 253 14.60 -5.19 10.43
CA ASP A 253 14.55 -4.53 11.74
C ASP A 253 13.19 -3.86 11.98
N GLU A 254 12.12 -4.49 11.52
CA GLU A 254 10.77 -3.98 11.76
C GLU A 254 10.47 -3.94 13.26
N HIS A 255 10.05 -2.77 13.72
CA HIS A 255 9.77 -2.55 15.12
C HIS A 255 8.81 -1.38 15.35
N ILE A 256 8.22 -1.31 16.55
CA ILE A 256 7.38 -0.24 17.01
C ILE A 256 7.68 0.12 18.47
N LEU A 257 7.63 1.40 18.81
CA LEU A 257 7.78 1.86 20.19
C LEU A 257 6.47 1.65 20.96
N ILE A 258 6.57 1.09 22.18
CA ILE A 258 5.40 0.91 23.06
C ILE A 258 4.78 2.27 23.42
N GLU A 259 5.62 3.31 23.55
CA GLU A 259 5.14 4.66 23.80
C GLU A 259 4.29 5.20 22.66
N ASP A 260 4.69 4.96 21.40
CA ASP A 260 3.91 5.37 20.22
C ASP A 260 2.58 4.63 20.14
N LEU A 261 2.56 3.32 20.47
CA LEU A 261 1.31 2.57 20.56
C LEU A 261 0.35 3.18 21.60
N ARG A 262 0.86 3.57 22.77
CA ARG A 262 0.05 4.21 23.81
C ARG A 262 -0.50 5.56 23.34
N LYS A 263 0.33 6.38 22.71
CA LYS A 263 -0.10 7.67 22.13
C LYS A 263 -1.15 7.45 21.03
N ALA A 264 -0.97 6.44 20.19
CA ALA A 264 -1.94 6.13 19.14
C ALA A 264 -3.31 5.76 19.72
N VAL A 265 -3.36 5.00 20.82
CA VAL A 265 -4.63 4.72 21.54
C VAL A 265 -5.33 6.02 21.94
N GLU A 266 -4.60 6.96 22.56
CA GLU A 266 -5.16 8.27 22.97
C GLU A 266 -5.73 9.03 21.77
N ILE A 267 -4.96 9.11 20.68
CA ILE A 267 -5.35 9.84 19.48
C ILE A 267 -6.55 9.18 18.80
N HIS A 268 -6.59 7.85 18.71
CA HIS A 268 -7.77 7.13 18.19
C HIS A 268 -9.03 7.43 19.00
N VAL A 269 -8.94 7.44 20.34
CA VAL A 269 -10.05 7.81 21.23
C VAL A 269 -10.51 9.24 20.96
N ASP A 270 -9.58 10.18 20.89
CA ASP A 270 -9.86 11.59 20.65
C ASP A 270 -10.58 11.84 19.31
N ILE A 271 -10.07 11.24 18.23
CA ILE A 271 -10.67 11.37 16.90
C ILE A 271 -12.04 10.73 16.84
N CYS A 272 -12.24 9.56 17.44
CA CYS A 272 -13.58 8.95 17.53
C CYS A 272 -14.56 9.86 18.27
N LYS A 273 -14.17 10.44 19.40
CA LYS A 273 -15.02 11.40 20.14
C LYS A 273 -15.29 12.65 19.30
N HIS A 274 -14.26 13.23 18.67
CA HIS A 274 -14.41 14.42 17.82
C HIS A 274 -15.38 14.18 16.66
N THR A 275 -15.22 13.08 15.93
CA THR A 275 -16.00 12.78 14.73
C THR A 275 -17.45 12.41 15.05
N LEU A 276 -17.69 11.69 16.15
CA LEU A 276 -19.00 11.14 16.47
C LEU A 276 -19.83 12.05 17.39
N LEU A 277 -19.19 12.88 18.23
CA LEU A 277 -19.89 13.78 19.13
C LEU A 277 -19.93 15.23 18.62
N GLY A 278 -19.16 15.56 17.58
CA GLY A 278 -19.09 16.93 17.05
C GLY A 278 -18.51 17.93 18.05
N THR A 279 -17.79 17.49 19.06
CA THR A 279 -17.18 18.36 20.06
C THR A 279 -15.90 18.98 19.48
N ALA A 280 -16.02 20.25 19.04
CA ALA A 280 -14.87 21.12 19.06
C ALA A 280 -14.36 21.20 20.51
N ARG A 281 -13.07 20.98 20.72
CA ARG A 281 -12.42 21.35 21.99
C ARG A 281 -12.42 22.85 22.18
#